data_beb17bd65810dd75885e9b26b8aaf7c5
#
_entry.id   beb17bd65810dd75885e9b26b8aaf7c5
#
_cell.length_a   1.000
_cell.length_b   1.000
_cell.length_c   1.000
_cell.angle_alpha   90.00
_cell.angle_beta   90.00
_cell.angle_gamma   90.00
#
_symmetry.space_group_name_H-M   'P 1'
#
loop_
_entity.id
_entity.type
_entity.pdbx_description
1 polymer ?
#
loop_
_entity_poly.entity_id
_entity_poly.type
_entity_poly.pdbx_seq_one_letter_code
_entity_poly.pdbx_strand_id
1 'polypeptide(L)'
;MNNIKLHSISRVKVNLYLHVIGKRKDGYHNLDSLVAFPNIGDKIEIYPSKNINLTITGRLKKELPTKENLILKASKLFKNNKNGADIHLNKNIPISAGLGGGSSNAAVVLKLLSKLWNVPLPSIQDIVLLGADIPVCMDWRLQRMQGIGDNTSFISFQGNLWILLLNNGDKTPTNLIFKNLSPNNFSD
;
A
#
# COMPACT_ATOMS: atom_id res chain seq x y z
N MET A 1 -21.62 -15.19 -19.84
CA MET A 1 -20.88 -15.00 -18.58
C MET A 1 -20.83 -13.49 -18.33
N ASN A 2 -21.42 -13.01 -17.23
CA ASN A 2 -21.37 -11.58 -16.92
C ASN A 2 -19.90 -11.17 -16.77
N ASN A 3 -19.45 -10.24 -17.59
CA ASN A 3 -18.12 -9.64 -17.50
C ASN A 3 -18.05 -8.74 -16.23
N ILE A 4 -17.95 -9.36 -15.06
CA ILE A 4 -17.75 -8.62 -13.82
C ILE A 4 -16.34 -8.05 -13.87
N LYS A 5 -16.25 -6.73 -14.02
CA LYS A 5 -15.02 -5.97 -13.95
C LYS A 5 -15.04 -5.13 -12.68
N LEU A 6 -14.10 -5.36 -11.79
CA LEU A 6 -13.87 -4.46 -10.65
C LEU A 6 -12.61 -3.64 -10.90
N HIS A 7 -12.63 -2.37 -10.56
CA HIS A 7 -11.47 -1.50 -10.74
C HIS A 7 -11.37 -0.45 -9.63
N SER A 8 -10.16 0.04 -9.42
CA SER A 8 -9.88 1.15 -8.51
C SER A 8 -8.55 1.81 -8.85
N ILE A 9 -8.37 3.05 -8.38
CA ILE A 9 -7.05 3.71 -8.33
C ILE A 9 -6.43 3.35 -6.98
N SER A 10 -5.20 2.88 -7.00
CA SER A 10 -4.39 2.66 -5.80
C SER A 10 -3.66 3.97 -5.49
N ARG A 11 -4.23 4.77 -4.59
CA ARG A 11 -3.73 6.11 -4.27
C ARG A 11 -2.37 6.05 -3.58
N VAL A 12 -1.49 6.97 -3.88
CA VAL A 12 -0.23 7.13 -3.15
C VAL A 12 -0.49 7.54 -1.71
N LYS A 13 0.39 7.09 -0.81
CA LYS A 13 0.44 7.53 0.59
C LYS A 13 1.48 8.63 0.72
N VAL A 14 1.09 9.79 1.23
CA VAL A 14 1.99 10.91 1.52
C VAL A 14 1.99 11.20 3.00
N ASN A 15 3.15 11.16 3.61
CA ASN A 15 3.34 11.58 4.98
C ASN A 15 3.46 13.11 5.00
N LEU A 16 2.47 13.81 5.55
CA LEU A 16 2.51 15.27 5.72
C LEU A 16 3.51 15.66 6.80
N TYR A 17 3.64 14.83 7.83
CA TYR A 17 4.79 14.76 8.73
C TYR A 17 5.07 13.30 9.07
N LEU A 18 6.30 13.01 9.48
CA LEU A 18 6.73 11.70 9.99
C LEU A 18 7.76 11.92 11.10
N HIS A 19 7.36 11.64 12.32
CA HIS A 19 8.23 11.60 13.48
C HIS A 19 8.64 10.16 13.78
N VAL A 20 9.91 9.94 14.03
CA VAL A 20 10.43 8.70 14.58
C VAL A 20 10.67 8.93 16.05
N ILE A 21 9.81 8.37 16.91
CA ILE A 21 9.80 8.62 18.36
C ILE A 21 10.52 7.57 19.17
N GLY A 22 11.07 6.55 18.53
CA GLY A 22 11.88 5.55 19.21
C GLY A 22 12.13 4.29 18.39
N LYS A 23 13.10 3.50 18.83
CA LYS A 23 13.42 2.21 18.26
C LYS A 23 12.98 1.09 19.19
N ARG A 24 12.29 0.09 18.67
CA ARG A 24 11.77 -1.07 19.40
C ARG A 24 12.82 -2.17 19.48
N LYS A 25 12.66 -3.08 20.45
CA LYS A 25 13.53 -4.26 20.62
C LYS A 25 13.43 -5.24 19.43
N ASP A 26 12.32 -5.23 18.69
CA ASP A 26 12.08 -6.06 17.50
C ASP A 26 12.70 -5.47 16.21
N GLY A 27 13.41 -4.33 16.32
CA GLY A 27 14.10 -3.67 15.22
C GLY A 27 13.24 -2.66 14.46
N TYR A 28 11.93 -2.62 14.68
CA TYR A 28 11.05 -1.59 14.15
C TYR A 28 11.22 -0.25 14.87
N HIS A 29 10.70 0.81 14.28
CA HIS A 29 10.65 2.14 14.88
C HIS A 29 9.21 2.50 15.24
N ASN A 30 9.04 3.13 16.39
CA ASN A 30 7.79 3.79 16.73
C ASN A 30 7.68 5.10 15.95
N LEU A 31 6.56 5.27 15.29
CA LEU A 31 6.27 6.39 14.44
C LEU A 31 5.09 7.19 14.96
N ASP A 32 5.05 8.47 14.63
CA ASP A 32 3.87 9.32 14.64
C ASP A 32 3.84 10.10 13.34
N SER A 33 2.80 9.93 12.57
CA SER A 33 2.71 10.49 11.23
C SER A 33 1.29 10.90 10.88
N LEU A 34 1.15 11.96 10.12
CA LEU A 34 -0.10 12.34 9.46
C LEU A 34 -0.01 11.95 7.99
N VAL A 35 -0.91 11.09 7.53
CA VAL A 35 -0.89 10.58 6.18
C VAL A 35 -2.11 11.03 5.38
N ALA A 36 -1.86 11.44 4.14
CA ALA A 36 -2.86 11.84 3.16
C ALA A 36 -2.78 10.97 1.91
N PHE A 37 -3.89 10.87 1.19
CA PHE A 37 -4.03 10.04 -0.01
C PHE A 37 -4.52 10.89 -1.19
N PRO A 38 -3.63 11.62 -1.88
CA PRO A 38 -4.00 12.38 -3.08
C PRO A 38 -4.62 11.48 -4.15
N ASN A 39 -5.47 12.04 -5.01
CA ASN A 39 -6.18 11.28 -6.04
C ASN A 39 -5.29 10.96 -7.27
N ILE A 40 -4.08 10.51 -7.01
CA ILE A 40 -3.14 9.99 -8.01
C ILE A 40 -2.65 8.61 -7.56
N GLY A 41 -2.35 7.74 -8.52
CA GLY A 41 -1.94 6.37 -8.18
C GLY A 41 -1.80 5.45 -9.40
N ASP A 42 -1.62 4.18 -9.11
CA ASP A 42 -1.69 3.12 -10.10
C ASP A 42 -3.14 2.72 -10.34
N LYS A 43 -3.46 2.22 -11.53
CA LYS A 43 -4.79 1.67 -11.82
C LYS A 43 -4.77 0.17 -11.67
N ILE A 44 -5.78 -0.38 -11.01
CA ILE A 44 -5.95 -1.83 -10.84
C ILE A 44 -7.31 -2.22 -11.38
N GLU A 45 -7.32 -3.24 -12.22
CA GLU A 45 -8.52 -3.89 -12.74
C GLU A 45 -8.45 -5.38 -12.42
N ILE A 46 -9.57 -5.97 -12.02
CA ILE A 46 -9.65 -7.39 -11.67
C ILE A 46 -10.85 -8.01 -12.36
N TYR A 47 -10.62 -9.18 -12.94
CA TYR A 47 -11.63 -10.00 -13.62
C TYR A 47 -11.66 -11.39 -13.00
N PRO A 48 -12.82 -12.09 -13.00
CA PRO A 48 -12.91 -13.50 -12.62
C PRO A 48 -12.02 -14.34 -13.53
N SER A 49 -11.30 -15.30 -12.98
CA SER A 49 -10.48 -16.27 -13.72
C SER A 49 -10.40 -17.60 -12.95
N LYS A 50 -9.86 -18.64 -13.59
CA LYS A 50 -9.62 -19.94 -12.91
C LYS A 50 -8.36 -19.89 -12.05
N ASN A 51 -7.38 -19.10 -12.44
CA ASN A 51 -6.08 -18.97 -11.76
C ASN A 51 -5.84 -17.54 -11.36
N ILE A 52 -4.89 -17.31 -10.45
CA ILE A 52 -4.39 -15.97 -10.15
C ILE A 52 -3.30 -15.62 -11.15
N ASN A 53 -3.57 -14.61 -11.96
CA ASN A 53 -2.62 -14.06 -12.90
C ASN A 53 -2.41 -12.57 -12.62
N LEU A 54 -1.19 -12.08 -12.86
CA LEU A 54 -0.84 -10.66 -12.73
C LEU A 54 -0.22 -10.17 -14.04
N THR A 55 -0.88 -9.21 -14.68
CA THR A 55 -0.36 -8.49 -15.82
C THR A 55 0.02 -7.07 -15.41
N ILE A 56 1.25 -6.66 -15.69
CA ILE A 56 1.74 -5.32 -15.37
C ILE A 56 1.95 -4.55 -16.66
N THR A 57 1.33 -3.38 -16.75
CA THR A 57 1.44 -2.42 -17.86
C THR A 57 1.85 -1.05 -17.32
N GLY A 58 1.89 -0.02 -18.16
CA GLY A 58 2.21 1.35 -17.77
C GLY A 58 3.68 1.71 -17.96
N ARG A 59 3.98 3.01 -17.74
CA ARG A 59 5.32 3.57 -18.01
C ARG A 59 6.43 2.88 -17.21
N LEU A 60 6.12 2.43 -16.00
CA LEU A 60 7.09 1.91 -15.03
C LEU A 60 7.00 0.38 -14.87
N LYS A 61 6.38 -0.32 -15.82
CA LYS A 61 6.22 -1.78 -15.79
C LYS A 61 7.54 -2.55 -15.64
N LYS A 62 8.62 -2.06 -16.22
CA LYS A 62 9.94 -2.71 -16.19
C LYS A 62 10.59 -2.69 -14.81
N GLU A 63 10.12 -1.85 -13.91
CA GLU A 63 10.69 -1.67 -12.59
C GLU A 63 10.20 -2.70 -11.58
N LEU A 64 9.11 -3.42 -11.88
CA LEU A 64 8.49 -4.37 -10.95
C LEU A 64 8.81 -5.82 -11.33
N PRO A 65 9.33 -6.63 -10.37
CA PRO A 65 9.37 -8.07 -10.55
C PRO A 65 7.95 -8.65 -10.53
N THR A 66 7.66 -9.58 -11.42
CA THR A 66 6.37 -10.26 -11.45
C THR A 66 6.26 -11.36 -10.40
N LYS A 67 7.36 -12.05 -10.08
CA LYS A 67 7.35 -13.24 -9.19
C LYS A 67 7.22 -12.93 -7.70
N GLU A 68 7.79 -11.82 -7.22
CA GLU A 68 7.78 -11.43 -5.78
C GLU A 68 6.90 -10.22 -5.51
N ASN A 69 5.83 -10.05 -6.24
CA ASN A 69 4.97 -8.88 -6.13
C ASN A 69 4.04 -8.97 -4.92
N LEU A 70 3.91 -7.86 -4.15
CA LEU A 70 3.00 -7.76 -3.02
C LEU A 70 1.54 -8.06 -3.38
N ILE A 71 1.13 -7.77 -4.62
CA ILE A 71 -0.21 -8.10 -5.15
C ILE A 71 -0.45 -9.61 -5.10
N LEU A 72 0.52 -10.41 -5.60
CA LEU A 72 0.40 -11.86 -5.55
C LEU A 72 0.48 -12.42 -4.13
N LYS A 73 1.30 -11.80 -3.28
CA LYS A 73 1.35 -12.18 -1.85
C LYS A 73 0.02 -11.85 -1.16
N ALA A 74 -0.59 -10.70 -1.46
CA ALA A 74 -1.89 -10.31 -0.94
C ALA A 74 -3.01 -11.28 -1.35
N SER A 75 -3.05 -11.72 -2.61
CA SER A 75 -4.06 -12.69 -3.06
C SER A 75 -3.97 -14.03 -2.33
N LYS A 76 -2.79 -14.45 -1.89
CA LYS A 76 -2.57 -15.69 -1.14
C LYS A 76 -3.06 -15.63 0.32
N LEU A 77 -3.37 -14.46 0.86
CA LEU A 77 -3.95 -14.33 2.20
C LEU A 77 -5.36 -14.89 2.29
N PHE A 78 -6.06 -15.04 1.19
CA PHE A 78 -7.38 -15.69 1.14
C PHE A 78 -7.25 -17.23 1.11
N LYS A 79 -6.74 -17.80 2.19
CA LYS A 79 -6.28 -19.21 2.32
C LYS A 79 -7.32 -20.27 1.90
N ASN A 80 -8.60 -20.00 2.12
CA ASN A 80 -9.69 -20.96 1.85
C ASN A 80 -10.42 -20.71 0.52
N ASN A 81 -9.97 -19.74 -0.25
CA ASN A 81 -10.58 -19.40 -1.52
C ASN A 81 -9.91 -20.16 -2.67
N LYS A 82 -10.71 -20.86 -3.46
CA LYS A 82 -10.26 -21.61 -4.65
C LYS A 82 -10.48 -20.85 -5.96
N ASN A 83 -11.11 -19.68 -5.91
CA ASN A 83 -11.38 -18.88 -7.09
C ASN A 83 -10.11 -18.14 -7.54
N GLY A 84 -9.93 -18.01 -8.85
CA GLY A 84 -8.87 -17.21 -9.45
C GLY A 84 -9.31 -15.79 -9.79
N ALA A 85 -8.35 -15.01 -10.23
CA ALA A 85 -8.55 -13.65 -10.72
C ALA A 85 -7.45 -13.25 -11.71
N ASP A 86 -7.83 -12.58 -12.78
CA ASP A 86 -6.89 -11.88 -13.65
C ASP A 86 -6.75 -10.44 -13.15
N ILE A 87 -5.58 -10.11 -12.63
CA ILE A 87 -5.25 -8.82 -12.03
C ILE A 87 -4.41 -8.02 -13.03
N HIS A 88 -4.89 -6.85 -13.40
CA HIS A 88 -4.18 -5.94 -14.29
C HIS A 88 -3.75 -4.70 -13.51
N LEU A 89 -2.45 -4.51 -13.40
CA LEU A 89 -1.83 -3.33 -12.79
C LEU A 89 -1.29 -2.41 -13.88
N ASN A 90 -1.80 -1.20 -13.98
CA ASN A 90 -1.19 -0.14 -14.77
C ASN A 90 -0.31 0.72 -13.87
N LYS A 91 1.03 0.50 -13.95
CA LYS A 91 2.03 1.10 -13.08
C LYS A 91 2.44 2.49 -13.54
N ASN A 92 2.07 3.50 -12.78
CA ASN A 92 2.36 4.91 -13.06
C ASN A 92 3.19 5.59 -11.96
N ILE A 93 3.19 5.03 -10.74
CA ILE A 93 3.89 5.59 -9.59
C ILE A 93 5.28 4.95 -9.48
N PRO A 94 6.37 5.73 -9.32
CA PRO A 94 7.71 5.20 -9.14
C PRO A 94 7.80 4.25 -7.94
N ILE A 95 8.64 3.21 -8.07
CA ILE A 95 8.96 2.34 -6.94
C ILE A 95 10.04 2.98 -6.06
N SER A 96 10.03 2.65 -4.77
CA SER A 96 11.00 3.17 -3.79
C SER A 96 11.08 4.70 -3.74
N ALA A 97 9.96 5.38 -4.01
CA ALA A 97 9.84 6.84 -3.98
C ALA A 97 9.23 7.37 -2.67
N GLY A 98 9.12 6.55 -1.63
CA GLY A 98 8.49 6.95 -0.36
C GLY A 98 6.97 7.11 -0.41
N LEU A 99 6.31 6.74 -1.52
CA LEU A 99 4.88 6.99 -1.78
C LEU A 99 3.96 5.81 -1.43
N GLY A 100 4.48 4.77 -0.79
CA GLY A 100 3.69 3.60 -0.37
C GLY A 100 3.02 2.82 -1.51
N GLY A 101 3.47 2.99 -2.77
CA GLY A 101 2.78 2.46 -3.95
C GLY A 101 2.54 0.94 -3.92
N GLY A 102 3.50 0.16 -3.44
CA GLY A 102 3.36 -1.30 -3.31
C GLY A 102 2.32 -1.70 -2.27
N SER A 103 2.34 -1.05 -1.10
CA SER A 103 1.38 -1.27 -0.01
C SER A 103 -0.03 -0.86 -0.41
N SER A 104 -0.16 0.29 -1.10
CA SER A 104 -1.43 0.74 -1.62
C SER A 104 -2.00 -0.21 -2.69
N ASN A 105 -1.15 -0.73 -3.60
CA ASN A 105 -1.56 -1.73 -4.58
C ASN A 105 -2.08 -3.00 -3.90
N ALA A 106 -1.37 -3.50 -2.88
CA ALA A 106 -1.80 -4.65 -2.11
C ALA A 106 -3.14 -4.41 -1.39
N ALA A 107 -3.30 -3.26 -0.74
CA ALA A 107 -4.53 -2.87 -0.06
C ALA A 107 -5.74 -2.84 -1.01
N VAL A 108 -5.58 -2.24 -2.19
CA VAL A 108 -6.65 -2.20 -3.21
C VAL A 108 -6.97 -3.60 -3.71
N VAL A 109 -5.96 -4.42 -3.98
CA VAL A 109 -6.19 -5.81 -4.44
C VAL A 109 -6.93 -6.63 -3.39
N LEU A 110 -6.57 -6.53 -2.10
CA LEU A 110 -7.31 -7.19 -1.02
C LEU A 110 -8.80 -6.80 -1.03
N LYS A 111 -9.11 -5.53 -1.15
CA LYS A 111 -10.50 -5.04 -1.20
C LYS A 111 -11.25 -5.52 -2.44
N LEU A 112 -10.62 -5.48 -3.60
CA LEU A 112 -11.25 -5.89 -4.85
C LEU A 112 -11.45 -7.41 -4.91
N LEU A 113 -10.50 -8.21 -4.41
CA LEU A 113 -10.63 -9.67 -4.34
C LEU A 113 -11.69 -10.10 -3.33
N SER A 114 -11.74 -9.48 -2.15
CA SER A 114 -12.80 -9.69 -1.16
C SER A 114 -14.19 -9.47 -1.78
N LYS A 115 -14.34 -8.38 -2.55
CA LYS A 115 -15.59 -8.07 -3.25
C LYS A 115 -15.87 -9.04 -4.39
N LEU A 116 -14.86 -9.39 -5.22
CA LEU A 116 -15.01 -10.29 -6.36
C LEU A 116 -15.47 -11.68 -5.92
N TRP A 117 -14.86 -12.19 -4.86
CA TRP A 117 -15.10 -13.53 -4.36
C TRP A 117 -16.22 -13.60 -3.31
N ASN A 118 -16.74 -12.44 -2.90
CA ASN A 118 -17.74 -12.31 -1.84
C ASN A 118 -17.29 -13.01 -0.53
N VAL A 119 -16.06 -12.75 -0.10
CA VAL A 119 -15.44 -13.28 1.11
C VAL A 119 -14.94 -12.15 2.00
N PRO A 120 -14.85 -12.34 3.33
CA PRO A 120 -14.30 -11.33 4.22
C PRO A 120 -12.83 -11.05 3.89
N LEU A 121 -12.38 -9.85 4.26
CA LEU A 121 -10.95 -9.50 4.21
C LEU A 121 -10.16 -10.44 5.13
N PRO A 122 -8.88 -10.71 4.81
CA PRO A 122 -7.96 -11.37 5.72
C PRO A 122 -7.85 -10.64 7.06
N SER A 123 -7.38 -11.33 8.09
CA SER A 123 -7.18 -10.71 9.41
C SER A 123 -6.20 -9.53 9.33
N ILE A 124 -6.41 -8.53 10.19
CA ILE A 124 -5.50 -7.38 10.25
C ILE A 124 -4.07 -7.82 10.55
N GLN A 125 -3.89 -8.87 11.34
CA GLN A 125 -2.59 -9.44 11.68
C GLN A 125 -1.89 -10.01 10.44
N ASP A 126 -2.60 -10.79 9.61
CA ASP A 126 -2.05 -11.32 8.35
C ASP A 126 -1.68 -10.17 7.37
N ILE A 127 -2.49 -9.11 7.36
CA ILE A 127 -2.23 -7.92 6.51
C ILE A 127 -0.99 -7.15 6.99
N VAL A 128 -0.83 -6.95 8.30
CA VAL A 128 0.36 -6.30 8.90
C VAL A 128 1.63 -7.10 8.61
N LEU A 129 1.57 -8.43 8.73
CA LEU A 129 2.69 -9.32 8.42
C LEU A 129 3.11 -9.27 6.94
N LEU A 130 2.16 -9.00 6.04
CA LEU A 130 2.47 -8.79 4.62
C LEU A 130 3.20 -7.46 4.38
N GLY A 131 2.84 -6.42 5.15
CA GLY A 131 3.48 -5.12 5.10
C GLY A 131 2.81 -4.13 6.06
N ALA A 132 3.62 -3.52 6.96
CA ALA A 132 3.13 -2.63 8.02
C ALA A 132 2.34 -1.41 7.49
N ASP A 133 2.66 -0.95 6.29
CA ASP A 133 1.97 0.19 5.64
C ASP A 133 0.66 -0.21 4.92
N ILE A 134 0.33 -1.51 4.81
CA ILE A 134 -0.89 -1.92 4.07
C ILE A 134 -2.16 -1.52 4.82
N PRO A 135 -2.27 -1.68 6.15
CA PRO A 135 -3.47 -1.31 6.88
C PRO A 135 -3.88 0.15 6.67
N VAL A 136 -2.95 1.09 6.76
CA VAL A 136 -3.24 2.52 6.57
C VAL A 136 -3.68 2.83 5.14
N CYS A 137 -3.25 2.05 4.15
CA CYS A 137 -3.67 2.18 2.75
C CYS A 137 -5.07 1.58 2.47
N MET A 138 -5.68 0.89 3.44
CA MET A 138 -7.04 0.34 3.28
C MET A 138 -8.13 1.42 3.30
N ASP A 139 -7.83 2.62 3.81
CA ASP A 139 -8.75 3.76 3.77
C ASP A 139 -7.99 5.01 3.34
N TRP A 140 -8.63 5.86 2.54
CA TRP A 140 -7.96 7.02 1.93
C TRP A 140 -8.33 8.37 2.59
N ARG A 141 -9.01 8.32 3.73
CA ARG A 141 -9.23 9.51 4.55
C ARG A 141 -7.90 9.99 5.15
N LEU A 142 -7.85 11.24 5.56
CA LEU A 142 -6.72 11.76 6.34
C LEU A 142 -6.63 10.98 7.65
N GLN A 143 -5.44 10.46 7.99
CA GLN A 143 -5.23 9.60 9.15
C GLN A 143 -3.96 9.98 9.90
N ARG A 144 -4.03 9.94 11.22
CA ARG A 144 -2.83 9.83 12.07
C ARG A 144 -2.44 8.34 12.15
N MET A 145 -1.19 8.06 11.91
CA MET A 145 -0.61 6.72 11.91
C MET A 145 0.46 6.65 12.98
N GLN A 146 0.35 5.70 13.90
CA GLN A 146 1.24 5.53 15.04
C GLN A 146 1.75 4.09 15.15
N GLY A 147 2.66 3.84 16.13
CA GLY A 147 3.27 2.54 16.33
C GLY A 147 4.23 2.21 15.17
N ILE A 148 4.14 1.01 14.61
CA ILE A 148 4.90 0.61 13.41
C ILE A 148 4.16 0.95 12.10
N GLY A 149 3.04 1.68 12.18
CA GLY A 149 2.12 1.96 11.08
C GLY A 149 0.79 1.22 11.18
N ASP A 150 0.59 0.48 12.26
CA ASP A 150 -0.53 -0.43 12.50
C ASP A 150 -1.68 0.22 13.31
N ASN A 151 -1.40 1.28 14.05
CA ASN A 151 -2.40 2.03 14.80
C ASN A 151 -2.79 3.30 14.03
N THR A 152 -4.03 3.35 13.52
CA THR A 152 -4.52 4.49 12.72
C THR A 152 -5.79 5.07 13.30
N SER A 153 -5.90 6.39 13.24
CA SER A 153 -7.10 7.15 13.60
C SER A 153 -7.41 8.19 12.54
N PHE A 154 -8.70 8.36 12.23
CA PHE A 154 -9.13 9.35 11.24
C PHE A 154 -9.05 10.75 11.79
N ILE A 155 -8.61 11.68 10.96
CA ILE A 155 -8.56 13.10 11.26
C ILE A 155 -9.64 13.81 10.42
N SER A 156 -10.53 14.52 11.10
CA SER A 156 -11.49 15.39 10.43
C SER A 156 -10.75 16.62 9.91
N PHE A 157 -10.87 16.87 8.63
CA PHE A 157 -10.29 18.04 7.98
C PHE A 157 -11.35 18.69 7.09
N GLN A 158 -11.58 19.98 7.32
CA GLN A 158 -12.49 20.79 6.49
C GLN A 158 -11.64 21.68 5.59
N GLY A 159 -11.74 21.48 4.29
CA GLY A 159 -11.01 22.23 3.29
C GLY A 159 -10.36 21.36 2.22
N ASN A 160 -9.64 22.01 1.31
CA ASN A 160 -8.90 21.35 0.23
C ASN A 160 -7.40 21.43 0.52
N LEU A 161 -6.73 20.29 0.45
CA LEU A 161 -5.28 20.20 0.53
C LEU A 161 -4.71 19.92 -0.86
N TRP A 162 -3.89 20.84 -1.37
CA TRP A 162 -3.19 20.69 -2.64
C TRP A 162 -1.79 20.16 -2.35
N ILE A 163 -1.40 19.08 -3.02
CA ILE A 163 -0.10 18.43 -2.84
C ILE A 163 0.59 18.37 -4.20
N LEU A 164 1.79 18.96 -4.30
CA LEU A 164 2.69 18.81 -5.43
C LEU A 164 3.75 17.77 -5.08
N LEU A 165 3.84 16.69 -5.88
CA LEU A 165 4.85 15.66 -5.73
C LEU A 165 5.92 15.82 -6.81
N LEU A 166 7.16 16.00 -6.38
CA LEU A 166 8.34 16.05 -7.26
C LEU A 166 9.22 14.84 -6.97
N ASN A 167 9.68 14.16 -8.01
CA ASN A 167 10.59 13.03 -7.88
C ASN A 167 11.68 13.14 -8.95
N ASN A 168 12.94 13.07 -8.52
CA ASN A 168 14.11 13.16 -9.38
C ASN A 168 14.50 11.84 -10.07
N GLY A 169 13.75 10.76 -9.79
CA GLY A 169 14.01 9.42 -10.29
C GLY A 169 14.92 8.55 -9.43
N ASP A 170 15.51 9.10 -8.36
CA ASP A 170 16.34 8.32 -7.44
C ASP A 170 15.48 7.34 -6.62
N LYS A 171 16.02 6.14 -6.44
CA LYS A 171 15.37 5.08 -5.65
C LYS A 171 15.98 5.05 -4.26
N THR A 172 15.16 5.35 -3.26
CA THR A 172 15.57 5.28 -1.86
C THR A 172 14.73 4.23 -1.12
N PRO A 173 15.25 2.99 -0.96
CA PRO A 173 14.54 1.95 -0.23
C PRO A 173 14.30 2.36 1.23
N THR A 174 13.07 2.26 1.69
CA THR A 174 12.64 2.68 3.04
C THR A 174 13.46 1.99 4.16
N ASN A 175 13.81 0.72 3.98
CA ASN A 175 14.63 -0.02 4.95
C ASN A 175 16.04 0.57 5.13
N LEU A 176 16.64 1.16 4.09
CA LEU A 176 17.93 1.83 4.19
C LEU A 176 17.82 3.13 5.00
N ILE A 177 16.73 3.88 4.82
CA ILE A 177 16.50 5.10 5.60
C ILE A 177 16.43 4.75 7.09
N PHE A 178 15.55 3.82 7.47
CA PHE A 178 15.39 3.43 8.87
C PHE A 178 16.64 2.78 9.48
N LYS A 179 17.42 2.03 8.69
CA LYS A 179 18.67 1.43 9.15
C LYS A 179 19.73 2.48 9.52
N ASN A 180 19.72 3.62 8.83
CA ASN A 180 20.70 4.68 9.02
C ASN A 180 20.26 5.74 10.05
N LEU A 181 19.06 5.60 10.65
CA LEU A 181 18.64 6.48 11.74
C LEU A 181 19.40 6.17 13.02
N SER A 182 20.01 7.19 13.60
CA SER A 182 20.59 7.15 14.94
C SER A 182 19.58 7.64 15.99
N PRO A 183 19.71 7.24 17.27
CA PRO A 183 18.84 7.75 18.34
C PRO A 183 18.78 9.28 18.44
N ASN A 184 19.86 9.96 18.08
CA ASN A 184 19.93 11.44 18.06
C ASN A 184 19.03 12.08 16.99
N ASN A 185 18.47 11.29 16.07
CA ASN A 185 17.55 11.76 15.03
C ASN A 185 16.08 11.49 15.40
N PHE A 186 15.79 10.98 16.60
CA PHE A 186 14.41 10.75 17.01
C PHE A 186 13.76 12.07 17.46
N SER A 187 12.48 12.19 17.17
CA SER A 187 11.66 13.32 17.62
C SER A 187 11.29 13.13 19.09
N ASP A 188 11.27 14.21 19.86
CA ASP A 188 10.78 14.23 21.23
C ASP A 188 9.27 13.98 21.33
#